data_5c2367533c6c06318b410d2047d0011a
#
_entry.id   5c2367533c6c06318b410d2047d0011a
#
_cell.length_a   1.000
_cell.length_b   1.000
_cell.length_c   1.000
_cell.angle_alpha   90.00
_cell.angle_beta   90.00
_cell.angle_gamma   90.00
#
_symmetry.space_group_name_H-M   'P 1'
#
loop_
_entity.id
_entity.type
_entity.pdbx_description
1 polymer ?
#
loop_
_entity_poly.entity_id
_entity_poly.type
_entity_poly.pdbx_seq_one_letter_code
_entity_poly.pdbx_strand_id
1 'polypeptide(L)'
;MSERKILISQQQPKAASPYSVIEEKFGTKFDFHPFFKMEPLTSREFRTQRINILDHTAIVFSARTTIDAFFQICEVLRIKVPETMKYFCTTEAVANYLQKHIVYRKRKIFFGDGTPNSIIGLIGPKHKGEKFLIATAESNSKDAVTKIFETQKFDFATAVFVKPVAQDLKDVDVNSYDLMVLFNPADVKSLYENYPDFTQGNIKFISYGKSVVAAMEEAGLSIEISAPTPEIPSVAKALENYLSNN
;
A
#
# COMPACT_ATOMS: atom_id res chain seq x y z
N MET A 1 -11.42 -12.40 34.03
CA MET A 1 -10.87 -11.29 33.22
C MET A 1 -11.79 -11.11 32.04
N SER A 2 -12.25 -9.91 31.73
CA SER A 2 -13.03 -9.69 30.49
C SER A 2 -12.13 -9.98 29.30
N GLU A 3 -12.67 -10.70 28.31
CA GLU A 3 -11.97 -10.97 27.04
C GLU A 3 -11.64 -9.63 26.38
N ARG A 4 -10.37 -9.36 26.08
CA ARG A 4 -9.94 -8.13 25.44
C ARG A 4 -10.33 -8.14 23.97
N LYS A 5 -10.88 -7.03 23.51
CA LYS A 5 -11.27 -6.83 22.13
C LYS A 5 -10.17 -6.05 21.40
N ILE A 6 -9.63 -6.65 20.36
CA ILE A 6 -8.54 -6.07 19.58
C ILE A 6 -8.95 -5.97 18.12
N LEU A 7 -8.90 -4.75 17.57
CA LEU A 7 -9.22 -4.46 16.19
C LEU A 7 -7.93 -4.30 15.36
N ILE A 8 -7.88 -5.00 14.23
CA ILE A 8 -6.77 -4.95 13.28
C ILE A 8 -7.28 -4.39 11.95
N SER A 9 -6.72 -3.25 11.50
CA SER A 9 -7.15 -2.56 10.28
C SER A 9 -6.69 -3.24 8.99
N GLN A 10 -6.79 -4.57 8.93
CA GLN A 10 -6.42 -5.38 7.77
C GLN A 10 -7.48 -6.44 7.48
N GLN A 11 -7.38 -7.06 6.31
CA GLN A 11 -8.19 -8.23 5.99
C GLN A 11 -7.78 -9.41 6.86
N GLN A 12 -8.76 -10.22 7.25
CA GLN A 12 -8.49 -11.47 7.97
C GLN A 12 -7.56 -12.37 7.15
N PRO A 13 -6.50 -12.91 7.74
CA PRO A 13 -5.61 -13.86 7.09
C PRO A 13 -6.36 -15.09 6.59
N LYS A 14 -6.06 -15.53 5.37
CA LYS A 14 -6.71 -16.71 4.74
C LYS A 14 -6.19 -18.05 5.24
N ALA A 15 -5.07 -18.08 5.94
CA ALA A 15 -4.39 -19.27 6.43
C ALA A 15 -3.92 -19.06 7.87
N ALA A 16 -3.37 -20.12 8.48
CA ALA A 16 -2.73 -20.01 9.79
C ALA A 16 -1.74 -18.85 9.84
N SER A 17 -1.91 -17.98 10.79
CA SER A 17 -1.16 -16.74 10.92
C SER A 17 -0.58 -16.62 12.34
N PRO A 18 0.40 -15.76 12.56
CA PRO A 18 0.90 -15.47 13.92
C PRO A 18 -0.20 -15.02 14.89
N TYR A 19 -1.29 -14.45 14.37
CA TYR A 19 -2.41 -14.02 15.20
C TYR A 19 -3.13 -15.20 15.86
N SER A 20 -3.35 -16.32 15.16
CA SER A 20 -3.99 -17.51 15.73
C SER A 20 -3.20 -18.08 16.91
N VAL A 21 -1.87 -18.05 16.82
CA VAL A 21 -1.00 -18.49 17.94
C VAL A 21 -1.15 -17.57 19.15
N ILE A 22 -1.29 -16.26 18.92
CA ILE A 22 -1.48 -15.28 19.98
C ILE A 22 -2.88 -15.43 20.61
N GLU A 23 -3.92 -15.67 19.81
CA GLU A 23 -5.27 -15.95 20.29
C GLU A 23 -5.30 -17.15 21.26
N GLU A 24 -4.68 -18.26 20.87
CA GLU A 24 -4.57 -19.46 21.69
C GLU A 24 -3.78 -19.22 22.99
N LYS A 25 -2.66 -18.49 22.89
CA LYS A 25 -1.75 -18.24 24.01
C LYS A 25 -2.34 -17.33 25.09
N PHE A 26 -3.08 -16.29 24.67
CA PHE A 26 -3.57 -15.26 25.58
C PHE A 26 -5.09 -15.29 25.82
N GLY A 27 -5.82 -16.21 25.15
CA GLY A 27 -7.29 -16.29 25.26
C GLY A 27 -8.00 -15.01 24.78
N THR A 28 -7.42 -14.31 23.78
CA THR A 28 -7.98 -13.09 23.18
C THR A 28 -8.53 -13.39 21.79
N LYS A 29 -9.32 -12.48 21.24
CA LYS A 29 -9.79 -12.55 19.85
C LYS A 29 -9.40 -11.30 19.09
N PHE A 30 -9.08 -11.48 17.82
CA PHE A 30 -8.82 -10.40 16.90
C PHE A 30 -9.98 -10.23 15.92
N ASP A 31 -10.48 -9.00 15.84
CA ASP A 31 -11.42 -8.59 14.81
C ASP A 31 -10.64 -7.89 13.68
N PHE A 32 -10.87 -8.36 12.45
CA PHE A 32 -10.19 -7.85 11.27
C PHE A 32 -11.17 -7.03 10.43
N HIS A 33 -10.94 -5.74 10.32
CA HIS A 33 -11.72 -4.84 9.48
C HIS A 33 -10.77 -3.93 8.70
N PRO A 34 -10.63 -4.11 7.37
CA PRO A 34 -9.85 -3.17 6.57
C PRO A 34 -10.54 -1.82 6.55
N PHE A 35 -9.83 -0.76 6.93
CA PHE A 35 -10.39 0.59 7.05
C PHE A 35 -10.49 1.30 5.72
N PHE A 36 -9.69 0.89 4.73
CA PHE A 36 -9.73 1.44 3.38
C PHE A 36 -9.53 0.36 2.33
N LYS A 37 -9.84 0.69 1.09
CA LYS A 37 -9.52 -0.11 -0.10
C LYS A 37 -8.82 0.78 -1.12
N MET A 38 -7.99 0.17 -1.96
CA MET A 38 -7.36 0.88 -3.07
C MET A 38 -8.32 0.86 -4.26
N GLU A 39 -8.71 2.03 -4.76
CA GLU A 39 -9.56 2.19 -5.94
C GLU A 39 -8.83 2.90 -7.07
N PRO A 40 -9.13 2.55 -8.33
CA PRO A 40 -8.63 3.30 -9.47
C PRO A 40 -9.11 4.76 -9.42
N LEU A 41 -8.26 5.68 -9.87
CA LEU A 41 -8.69 7.05 -10.11
C LEU A 41 -9.75 7.08 -11.22
N THR A 42 -10.68 8.02 -11.14
CA THR A 42 -11.54 8.38 -12.25
C THR A 42 -10.72 9.03 -13.37
N SER A 43 -11.23 8.99 -14.60
CA SER A 43 -10.58 9.68 -15.74
C SER A 43 -10.45 11.20 -15.51
N ARG A 44 -11.38 11.80 -14.78
CA ARG A 44 -11.33 13.23 -14.41
C ARG A 44 -10.16 13.49 -13.47
N GLU A 45 -9.99 12.71 -12.42
CA GLU A 45 -8.88 12.82 -11.47
C GLU A 45 -7.54 12.57 -12.14
N PHE A 46 -7.46 11.53 -12.99
CA PHE A 46 -6.22 11.26 -13.73
C PHE A 46 -5.78 12.44 -14.61
N ARG A 47 -6.74 13.07 -15.32
CA ARG A 47 -6.44 14.24 -16.18
C ARG A 47 -5.89 15.44 -15.42
N THR A 48 -6.18 15.61 -14.13
CA THR A 48 -5.65 16.72 -13.34
C THR A 48 -4.13 16.66 -13.20
N GLN A 49 -3.54 15.48 -13.32
CA GLN A 49 -2.09 15.27 -13.26
C GLN A 49 -1.35 15.78 -14.50
N ARG A 50 -2.08 16.03 -15.61
CA ARG A 50 -1.51 16.51 -16.90
C ARG A 50 -0.41 15.60 -17.45
N ILE A 51 -0.51 14.30 -17.20
CA ILE A 51 0.39 13.28 -17.73
C ILE A 51 -0.18 12.73 -19.03
N ASN A 52 0.64 12.74 -20.10
CA ASN A 52 0.33 12.03 -21.33
C ASN A 52 1.09 10.69 -21.34
N ILE A 53 0.36 9.59 -21.27
CA ILE A 53 0.92 8.23 -21.25
C ILE A 53 1.77 7.96 -22.50
N LEU A 54 1.35 8.50 -23.66
CA LEU A 54 2.02 8.25 -24.95
C LEU A 54 3.35 8.98 -25.12
N ASP A 55 3.69 9.92 -24.23
CA ASP A 55 5.01 10.56 -24.24
C ASP A 55 6.10 9.65 -23.65
N HIS A 56 5.72 8.49 -23.11
CA HIS A 56 6.62 7.55 -22.45
C HIS A 56 6.81 6.29 -23.30
N THR A 57 8.01 5.69 -23.20
CA THR A 57 8.38 4.49 -23.93
C THR A 57 8.47 3.25 -23.05
N ALA A 58 8.47 3.46 -21.74
CA ALA A 58 8.51 2.41 -20.74
C ALA A 58 7.65 2.74 -19.54
N ILE A 59 7.04 1.72 -18.92
CA ILE A 59 6.23 1.86 -17.70
C ILE A 59 6.80 0.99 -16.60
N VAL A 60 6.83 1.52 -15.38
CA VAL A 60 7.25 0.79 -14.18
C VAL A 60 6.04 0.47 -13.32
N PHE A 61 5.87 -0.81 -12.97
CA PHE A 61 4.80 -1.29 -12.09
C PHE A 61 5.35 -1.97 -10.85
N SER A 62 4.82 -1.59 -9.68
CA SER A 62 5.14 -2.20 -8.39
C SER A 62 3.99 -3.06 -7.83
N ALA A 63 2.78 -2.94 -8.35
CA ALA A 63 1.61 -3.62 -7.83
C ALA A 63 0.61 -4.00 -8.94
N ARG A 64 -0.18 -5.06 -8.70
CA ARG A 64 -1.23 -5.51 -9.62
C ARG A 64 -2.36 -4.49 -9.75
N THR A 65 -2.68 -3.81 -8.65
CA THR A 65 -3.72 -2.77 -8.62
C THR A 65 -3.41 -1.60 -9.53
N THR A 66 -2.13 -1.19 -9.63
CA THR A 66 -1.72 -0.12 -10.53
C THR A 66 -1.73 -0.58 -11.99
N ILE A 67 -1.51 -1.87 -12.29
CA ILE A 67 -1.66 -2.44 -13.63
C ILE A 67 -3.13 -2.37 -14.07
N ASP A 68 -4.05 -2.90 -13.25
CA ASP A 68 -5.48 -2.88 -13.58
C ASP A 68 -5.96 -1.43 -13.79
N ALA A 69 -5.60 -0.51 -12.90
CA ALA A 69 -5.98 0.89 -13.00
C ALA A 69 -5.38 1.59 -14.23
N PHE A 70 -4.12 1.30 -14.59
CA PHE A 70 -3.49 1.83 -15.79
C PHE A 70 -4.28 1.43 -17.04
N PHE A 71 -4.58 0.16 -17.23
CA PHE A 71 -5.31 -0.32 -18.40
C PHE A 71 -6.75 0.17 -18.42
N GLN A 72 -7.41 0.27 -17.25
CA GLN A 72 -8.74 0.87 -17.13
C GLN A 72 -8.74 2.35 -17.57
N ILE A 73 -7.76 3.14 -17.14
CA ILE A 73 -7.61 4.54 -17.57
C ILE A 73 -7.35 4.62 -19.08
N CYS A 74 -6.49 3.75 -19.62
CA CYS A 74 -6.25 3.70 -21.06
C CYS A 74 -7.54 3.40 -21.84
N GLU A 75 -8.35 2.45 -21.39
CA GLU A 75 -9.63 2.10 -22.00
C GLU A 75 -10.62 3.29 -21.97
N VAL A 76 -10.86 3.86 -20.79
CA VAL A 76 -11.80 4.98 -20.60
C VAL A 76 -11.37 6.21 -21.42
N LEU A 77 -10.07 6.49 -21.50
CA LEU A 77 -9.52 7.61 -22.27
C LEU A 77 -9.28 7.27 -23.77
N ARG A 78 -9.58 6.03 -24.17
CA ARG A 78 -9.35 5.51 -25.53
C ARG A 78 -7.88 5.63 -25.97
N ILE A 79 -6.96 5.46 -25.05
CA ILE A 79 -5.51 5.46 -25.30
C ILE A 79 -5.09 4.07 -25.77
N LYS A 80 -4.58 3.98 -27.00
CA LYS A 80 -3.98 2.75 -27.51
C LYS A 80 -2.50 2.70 -27.11
N VAL A 81 -2.17 1.86 -26.13
CA VAL A 81 -0.78 1.67 -25.70
C VAL A 81 0.02 1.07 -26.86
N PRO A 82 1.14 1.69 -27.29
CA PRO A 82 1.92 1.21 -28.41
C PRO A 82 2.49 -0.19 -28.15
N GLU A 83 2.55 -1.02 -29.19
CA GLU A 83 3.20 -2.34 -29.07
C GLU A 83 4.69 -2.27 -28.74
N THR A 84 5.32 -1.11 -28.93
CA THR A 84 6.71 -0.85 -28.59
C THR A 84 6.91 -0.57 -27.12
N MET A 85 5.85 -0.30 -26.36
CA MET A 85 5.91 -0.03 -24.91
C MET A 85 6.63 -1.16 -24.18
N LYS A 86 7.54 -0.79 -23.28
CA LYS A 86 8.27 -1.71 -22.39
C LYS A 86 7.69 -1.64 -20.99
N TYR A 87 7.78 -2.74 -20.27
CA TYR A 87 7.23 -2.87 -18.93
C TYR A 87 8.32 -3.34 -17.99
N PHE A 88 8.56 -2.57 -16.93
CA PHE A 88 9.48 -2.92 -15.85
C PHE A 88 8.66 -3.17 -14.59
N CYS A 89 8.79 -4.36 -14.03
CA CYS A 89 8.02 -4.79 -12.87
C CYS A 89 8.96 -5.05 -11.69
N THR A 90 8.54 -4.72 -10.49
CA THR A 90 9.37 -4.95 -9.30
C THR A 90 9.56 -6.43 -9.02
N THR A 91 8.59 -7.28 -9.37
CA THR A 91 8.64 -8.73 -9.15
C THR A 91 8.13 -9.51 -10.37
N GLU A 92 8.52 -10.78 -10.44
CA GLU A 92 7.99 -11.72 -11.44
C GLU A 92 6.46 -11.87 -11.35
N ALA A 93 5.91 -11.89 -10.13
CA ALA A 93 4.47 -12.02 -9.91
C ALA A 93 3.68 -10.82 -10.50
N VAL A 94 4.25 -9.61 -10.44
CA VAL A 94 3.68 -8.40 -11.07
C VAL A 94 3.83 -8.48 -12.59
N ALA A 95 4.98 -8.92 -13.11
CA ALA A 95 5.21 -9.09 -14.55
C ALA A 95 4.27 -10.13 -15.17
N ASN A 96 4.09 -11.27 -14.51
CA ASN A 96 3.18 -12.32 -14.97
C ASN A 96 1.73 -11.86 -14.97
N TYR A 97 1.34 -10.95 -14.06
CA TYR A 97 0.00 -10.39 -14.02
C TYR A 97 -0.35 -9.54 -15.25
N LEU A 98 0.63 -8.95 -15.94
CA LEU A 98 0.42 -8.22 -17.18
C LEU A 98 -0.27 -9.05 -18.28
N GLN A 99 -0.16 -10.39 -18.23
CA GLN A 99 -0.83 -11.30 -19.18
C GLN A 99 -2.36 -11.16 -19.18
N LYS A 100 -2.93 -10.61 -18.12
CA LYS A 100 -4.37 -10.30 -18.07
C LYS A 100 -4.76 -9.22 -19.07
N HIS A 101 -3.84 -8.35 -19.43
CA HIS A 101 -4.10 -7.16 -20.24
C HIS A 101 -3.39 -7.14 -21.60
N ILE A 102 -2.24 -7.82 -21.71
CA ILE A 102 -1.40 -7.82 -22.91
C ILE A 102 -0.84 -9.20 -23.21
N VAL A 103 -0.46 -9.43 -24.49
CA VAL A 103 0.29 -10.62 -24.85
C VAL A 103 1.69 -10.54 -24.25
N TYR A 104 2.05 -11.53 -23.44
CA TYR A 104 3.36 -11.58 -22.79
C TYR A 104 4.48 -11.77 -23.80
N ARG A 105 5.44 -10.83 -23.83
CA ARG A 105 6.61 -10.88 -24.71
C ARG A 105 7.87 -10.64 -23.89
N LYS A 106 8.70 -11.66 -23.69
CA LYS A 106 9.94 -11.62 -22.89
C LYS A 106 10.85 -10.43 -23.19
N ARG A 107 10.91 -9.99 -24.46
CA ARG A 107 11.76 -8.86 -24.88
C ARG A 107 11.24 -7.48 -24.49
N LYS A 108 10.02 -7.39 -23.94
CA LYS A 108 9.35 -6.12 -23.56
C LYS A 108 8.98 -6.06 -22.09
N ILE A 109 9.02 -7.18 -21.40
CA ILE A 109 8.62 -7.29 -19.99
C ILE A 109 9.84 -7.74 -19.20
N PHE A 110 10.24 -6.91 -18.25
CA PHE A 110 11.40 -7.09 -17.40
C PHE A 110 10.93 -7.09 -15.94
N PHE A 111 11.53 -7.92 -15.10
CA PHE A 111 11.17 -7.96 -13.69
C PHE A 111 12.39 -8.15 -12.79
N GLY A 112 12.31 -7.51 -11.62
CA GLY A 112 13.31 -7.62 -10.56
C GLY A 112 12.95 -8.66 -9.51
N ASP A 113 13.69 -8.63 -8.43
CA ASP A 113 13.59 -9.54 -7.27
C ASP A 113 12.70 -9.00 -6.13
N GLY A 114 12.05 -7.87 -6.34
CA GLY A 114 11.24 -7.17 -5.34
C GLY A 114 11.97 -5.99 -4.69
N THR A 115 13.27 -5.89 -4.86
CA THR A 115 14.00 -4.72 -4.41
C THR A 115 13.96 -3.60 -5.46
N PRO A 116 13.84 -2.33 -5.05
CA PRO A 116 13.86 -1.21 -5.99
C PRO A 116 15.16 -1.16 -6.82
N ASN A 117 16.29 -1.54 -6.23
CA ASN A 117 17.59 -1.56 -6.92
C ASN A 117 17.65 -2.58 -8.06
N SER A 118 16.91 -3.67 -7.99
CA SER A 118 16.89 -4.68 -9.06
C SER A 118 16.39 -4.12 -10.40
N ILE A 119 15.50 -3.12 -10.36
CA ILE A 119 15.03 -2.42 -11.57
C ILE A 119 16.16 -1.71 -12.30
N ILE A 120 17.11 -1.12 -11.56
CA ILE A 120 18.26 -0.41 -12.15
C ILE A 120 19.13 -1.38 -12.96
N GLY A 121 19.36 -2.59 -12.43
CA GLY A 121 20.08 -3.63 -13.15
C GLY A 121 19.40 -4.04 -14.46
N LEU A 122 18.07 -4.06 -14.49
CA LEU A 122 17.28 -4.37 -15.68
C LEU A 122 17.35 -3.27 -16.74
N ILE A 123 17.33 -1.99 -16.31
CA ILE A 123 17.43 -0.85 -17.21
C ILE A 123 18.77 -0.86 -17.92
N GLY A 124 19.87 -0.98 -17.17
CA GLY A 124 21.25 -1.05 -17.71
C GLY A 124 21.51 -0.04 -18.82
N PRO A 125 22.59 -0.19 -19.59
CA PRO A 125 22.90 0.71 -20.70
C PRO A 125 21.87 0.66 -21.83
N LYS A 126 21.24 -0.51 -22.05
CA LYS A 126 20.33 -0.76 -23.17
C LYS A 126 19.02 0.03 -23.09
N HIS A 127 18.56 0.33 -21.91
CA HIS A 127 17.27 0.99 -21.67
C HIS A 127 17.42 2.36 -21.01
N LYS A 128 18.64 2.86 -20.86
CA LYS A 128 18.92 4.15 -20.22
C LYS A 128 18.26 5.35 -20.93
N GLY A 129 18.03 5.23 -22.24
CA GLY A 129 17.39 6.28 -23.06
C GLY A 129 15.86 6.19 -23.13
N GLU A 130 15.23 5.28 -22.38
CA GLU A 130 13.77 5.22 -22.32
C GLU A 130 13.21 6.40 -21.51
N LYS A 131 12.01 6.84 -21.87
CA LYS A 131 11.21 7.75 -21.06
C LYS A 131 10.25 6.94 -20.20
N PHE A 132 10.50 6.93 -18.91
CA PHE A 132 9.76 6.08 -17.98
C PHE A 132 8.52 6.78 -17.41
N LEU A 133 7.42 6.05 -17.31
CA LEU A 133 6.27 6.41 -16.49
C LEU A 133 6.21 5.46 -15.29
N ILE A 134 6.37 5.97 -14.07
CA ILE A 134 6.24 5.18 -12.85
C ILE A 134 4.78 5.23 -12.42
N ALA A 135 4.10 4.08 -12.46
CA ALA A 135 2.72 3.95 -12.02
C ALA A 135 2.68 3.79 -10.50
N THR A 136 2.11 4.78 -9.81
CA THR A 136 2.09 4.84 -8.34
C THR A 136 0.67 4.79 -7.76
N ALA A 137 0.61 4.54 -6.46
CA ALA A 137 -0.57 4.81 -5.65
C ALA A 137 -0.46 6.20 -5.01
N GLU A 138 -1.60 6.81 -4.66
CA GLU A 138 -1.61 8.02 -3.88
C GLU A 138 -0.95 7.78 -2.52
N SER A 139 0.04 8.60 -2.18
CA SER A 139 0.80 8.52 -0.94
C SER A 139 1.39 9.87 -0.59
N ASN A 140 1.57 10.12 0.69
CA ASN A 140 2.21 11.33 1.21
C ASN A 140 3.74 11.32 1.04
N SER A 141 4.32 10.21 0.60
CA SER A 141 5.77 10.08 0.40
C SER A 141 6.10 9.44 -0.95
N LYS A 142 7.21 9.88 -1.55
CA LYS A 142 7.75 9.22 -2.74
C LYS A 142 8.12 7.78 -2.43
N ASP A 143 7.70 6.86 -3.28
CA ASP A 143 8.07 5.46 -3.16
C ASP A 143 9.58 5.24 -3.42
N ALA A 144 10.06 4.05 -3.04
CA ALA A 144 11.49 3.74 -3.15
C ALA A 144 11.98 3.67 -4.60
N VAL A 145 11.12 3.27 -5.55
CA VAL A 145 11.47 3.24 -6.98
C VAL A 145 11.66 4.66 -7.49
N THR A 146 10.75 5.58 -7.19
CA THR A 146 10.86 7.00 -7.56
C THR A 146 12.16 7.62 -7.05
N LYS A 147 12.51 7.40 -5.77
CA LYS A 147 13.75 7.91 -5.18
C LYS A 147 15.01 7.40 -5.91
N ILE A 148 15.02 6.14 -6.31
CA ILE A 148 16.13 5.56 -7.05
C ILE A 148 16.23 6.16 -8.46
N PHE A 149 15.11 6.34 -9.17
CA PHE A 149 15.09 6.96 -10.49
C PHE A 149 15.61 8.41 -10.44
N GLU A 150 15.27 9.18 -9.40
CA GLU A 150 15.83 10.51 -9.16
C GLU A 150 17.36 10.45 -8.95
N THR A 151 17.82 9.54 -8.10
CA THR A 151 19.26 9.39 -7.80
C THR A 151 20.07 9.01 -9.04
N GLN A 152 19.51 8.13 -9.90
CA GLN A 152 20.15 7.69 -11.12
C GLN A 152 19.98 8.67 -12.29
N LYS A 153 19.19 9.74 -12.11
CA LYS A 153 18.90 10.77 -13.13
C LYS A 153 18.33 10.18 -14.43
N PHE A 154 17.41 9.22 -14.29
CA PHE A 154 16.66 8.74 -15.45
C PHE A 154 15.63 9.78 -15.92
N ASP A 155 15.26 9.73 -17.19
CA ASP A 155 14.13 10.52 -17.70
C ASP A 155 12.82 9.82 -17.32
N PHE A 156 12.08 10.38 -16.37
CA PHE A 156 10.85 9.78 -15.87
C PHE A 156 9.81 10.81 -15.41
N ALA A 157 8.57 10.37 -15.42
CA ALA A 157 7.46 10.99 -14.72
C ALA A 157 6.79 9.98 -13.79
N THR A 158 6.09 10.47 -12.77
CA THR A 158 5.23 9.66 -11.91
C THR A 158 3.77 9.95 -12.22
N ALA A 159 2.92 8.93 -12.23
CA ALA A 159 1.49 9.10 -12.33
C ALA A 159 0.78 8.22 -11.28
N VAL A 160 -0.14 8.84 -10.57
CA VAL A 160 -1.02 8.15 -9.62
C VAL A 160 -2.16 7.50 -10.41
N PHE A 161 -2.36 6.21 -10.20
CA PHE A 161 -3.43 5.44 -10.83
C PHE A 161 -4.47 4.94 -9.84
N VAL A 162 -4.09 4.78 -8.56
CA VAL A 162 -4.97 4.28 -7.50
C VAL A 162 -4.85 5.16 -6.26
N LYS A 163 -5.94 5.27 -5.53
CA LYS A 163 -6.02 6.00 -4.26
C LYS A 163 -6.68 5.16 -3.17
N PRO A 164 -6.34 5.39 -1.90
CA PRO A 164 -7.09 4.81 -0.80
C PRO A 164 -8.46 5.49 -0.69
N VAL A 165 -9.50 4.67 -0.53
CA VAL A 165 -10.87 5.12 -0.27
C VAL A 165 -11.34 4.46 1.01
N ALA A 166 -11.84 5.24 1.95
CA ALA A 166 -12.36 4.74 3.21
C ALA A 166 -13.45 3.68 2.97
N GLN A 167 -13.42 2.61 3.74
CA GLN A 167 -14.51 1.67 3.79
C GLN A 167 -15.57 2.12 4.79
N ASP A 168 -16.81 1.70 4.59
CA ASP A 168 -17.88 1.93 5.55
C ASP A 168 -17.65 1.06 6.79
N LEU A 169 -17.48 1.71 7.94
CA LEU A 169 -17.26 1.07 9.24
C LEU A 169 -18.48 1.20 10.16
N LYS A 170 -19.65 1.55 9.65
CA LYS A 170 -20.86 1.80 10.47
C LYS A 170 -21.24 0.65 11.39
N ASP A 171 -20.95 -0.59 10.97
CA ASP A 171 -21.25 -1.78 11.75
C ASP A 171 -20.16 -2.12 12.78
N VAL A 172 -19.08 -1.33 12.84
CA VAL A 172 -17.95 -1.52 13.75
C VAL A 172 -18.06 -0.51 14.89
N ASP A 173 -18.41 -0.96 16.07
CA ASP A 173 -18.35 -0.11 17.27
C ASP A 173 -16.88 0.05 17.72
N VAL A 174 -16.20 1.04 17.15
CA VAL A 174 -14.77 1.31 17.41
C VAL A 174 -14.50 1.61 18.88
N ASN A 175 -15.47 2.13 19.63
CA ASN A 175 -15.30 2.44 21.03
C ASN A 175 -15.39 1.21 21.95
N SER A 176 -15.81 0.06 21.43
CA SER A 176 -15.88 -1.20 22.16
C SER A 176 -14.53 -1.94 22.26
N TYR A 177 -13.49 -1.45 21.59
CA TYR A 177 -12.19 -2.08 21.55
C TYR A 177 -11.24 -1.52 22.61
N ASP A 178 -10.43 -2.39 23.18
CA ASP A 178 -9.36 -2.03 24.12
C ASP A 178 -8.09 -1.61 23.38
N LEU A 179 -7.87 -2.18 22.19
CA LEU A 179 -6.67 -1.97 21.38
C LEU A 179 -7.00 -1.95 19.89
N MET A 180 -6.39 -1.02 19.16
CA MET A 180 -6.43 -0.98 17.69
C MET A 180 -5.02 -1.03 17.09
N VAL A 181 -4.87 -1.75 15.99
CA VAL A 181 -3.61 -1.83 15.23
C VAL A 181 -3.80 -1.18 13.87
N LEU A 182 -3.04 -0.11 13.59
CA LEU A 182 -3.10 0.64 12.34
C LEU A 182 -1.78 0.49 11.55
N PHE A 183 -1.89 0.37 10.22
CA PHE A 183 -0.77 0.06 9.32
C PHE A 183 -0.47 1.16 8.30
N ASN A 184 -1.42 2.06 8.07
CA ASN A 184 -1.33 3.04 7.01
C ASN A 184 -1.93 4.39 7.43
N PRO A 185 -1.40 5.53 6.96
CA PRO A 185 -2.06 6.82 7.14
C PRO A 185 -3.53 6.84 6.69
N ALA A 186 -3.87 6.03 5.68
CA ALA A 186 -5.25 5.89 5.22
C ALA A 186 -6.18 5.23 6.26
N ASP A 187 -5.65 4.42 7.18
CA ASP A 187 -6.44 3.87 8.30
C ASP A 187 -6.87 5.00 9.23
N VAL A 188 -5.94 5.90 9.57
CA VAL A 188 -6.23 7.07 10.44
C VAL A 188 -7.27 7.97 9.76
N LYS A 189 -7.07 8.25 8.46
CA LYS A 189 -8.01 9.06 7.68
C LYS A 189 -9.41 8.43 7.66
N SER A 190 -9.48 7.12 7.37
CA SER A 190 -10.75 6.38 7.35
C SER A 190 -11.44 6.36 8.70
N LEU A 191 -10.70 6.26 9.80
CA LEU A 191 -11.26 6.33 11.15
C LEU A 191 -12.03 7.63 11.34
N TYR A 192 -11.43 8.78 11.04
CA TYR A 192 -12.08 10.09 11.20
C TYR A 192 -13.14 10.39 10.11
N GLU A 193 -13.05 9.81 8.92
CA GLU A 193 -14.12 9.91 7.92
C GLU A 193 -15.40 9.17 8.36
N ASN A 194 -15.25 8.02 9.03
CA ASN A 194 -16.37 7.26 9.56
C ASN A 194 -16.89 7.78 10.90
N TYR A 195 -15.98 8.28 11.74
CA TYR A 195 -16.26 8.78 13.09
C TYR A 195 -15.64 10.16 13.29
N PRO A 196 -16.26 11.24 12.76
CA PRO A 196 -15.71 12.61 12.83
C PRO A 196 -15.42 13.09 14.26
N ASP A 197 -16.25 12.63 15.23
CA ASP A 197 -16.13 12.99 16.64
C ASP A 197 -15.35 11.94 17.46
N PHE A 198 -14.58 11.07 16.79
CA PHE A 198 -13.81 10.05 17.47
C PHE A 198 -12.83 10.65 18.46
N THR A 199 -12.87 10.14 19.67
CA THR A 199 -11.89 10.43 20.73
C THR A 199 -11.28 9.13 21.20
N GLN A 200 -9.97 9.11 21.39
CA GLN A 200 -9.25 7.88 21.76
C GLN A 200 -9.73 7.27 23.09
N GLY A 201 -10.07 8.11 24.08
CA GLY A 201 -10.45 7.62 25.40
C GLY A 201 -9.38 6.70 26.00
N ASN A 202 -9.81 5.49 26.40
CA ASN A 202 -8.92 4.47 26.96
C ASN A 202 -8.34 3.51 25.91
N ILE A 203 -8.72 3.65 24.64
CA ILE A 203 -8.26 2.77 23.56
C ILE A 203 -6.76 2.93 23.37
N LYS A 204 -6.05 1.80 23.35
CA LYS A 204 -4.63 1.77 23.05
C LYS A 204 -4.40 1.59 21.55
N PHE A 205 -3.31 2.15 21.04
CA PHE A 205 -2.95 1.99 19.65
C PHE A 205 -1.58 1.33 19.48
N ILE A 206 -1.51 0.39 18.54
CA ILE A 206 -0.25 -0.11 17.99
C ILE A 206 -0.14 0.40 16.56
N SER A 207 0.98 1.02 16.21
CA SER A 207 1.29 1.46 14.85
C SER A 207 2.32 0.55 14.19
N TYR A 208 2.20 0.35 12.88
CA TYR A 208 3.20 -0.37 12.09
C TYR A 208 3.67 0.45 10.89
N GLY A 209 4.80 1.12 11.05
CA GLY A 209 5.45 1.95 10.04
C GLY A 209 5.52 3.43 10.40
N LYS A 210 6.59 4.08 9.97
CA LYS A 210 6.84 5.51 10.31
C LYS A 210 5.78 6.46 9.78
N SER A 211 5.20 6.16 8.61
CA SER A 211 4.19 7.04 8.00
C SER A 211 2.88 7.04 8.78
N VAL A 212 2.47 5.90 9.35
CA VAL A 212 1.26 5.84 10.17
C VAL A 212 1.49 6.50 11.53
N VAL A 213 2.69 6.38 12.11
CA VAL A 213 3.06 7.11 13.33
C VAL A 213 2.86 8.61 13.12
N ALA A 214 3.43 9.18 12.07
CA ALA A 214 3.27 10.60 11.78
C ALA A 214 1.80 11.03 11.60
N ALA A 215 0.99 10.21 10.91
CA ALA A 215 -0.44 10.49 10.72
C ALA A 215 -1.23 10.42 12.04
N MET A 216 -0.88 9.48 12.93
CA MET A 216 -1.51 9.37 14.24
C MET A 216 -1.15 10.53 15.15
N GLU A 217 0.12 10.95 15.17
CA GLU A 217 0.60 12.12 15.91
C GLU A 217 -0.09 13.42 15.42
N GLU A 218 -0.21 13.59 14.10
CA GLU A 218 -0.92 14.73 13.49
C GLU A 218 -2.41 14.75 13.90
N ALA A 219 -3.02 13.57 14.04
CA ALA A 219 -4.40 13.41 14.51
C ALA A 219 -4.56 13.51 16.05
N GLY A 220 -3.46 13.72 16.80
CA GLY A 220 -3.48 13.80 18.26
C GLY A 220 -3.67 12.47 18.98
N LEU A 221 -3.42 11.34 18.31
CA LEU A 221 -3.54 10.00 18.89
C LEU A 221 -2.26 9.59 19.61
N SER A 222 -2.42 9.04 20.81
CA SER A 222 -1.32 8.46 21.59
C SER A 222 -1.05 7.02 21.16
N ILE A 223 0.21 6.70 20.90
CA ILE A 223 0.65 5.37 20.45
C ILE A 223 1.27 4.62 21.64
N GLU A 224 0.76 3.44 21.95
CA GLU A 224 1.27 2.58 23.01
C GLU A 224 2.54 1.85 22.56
N ILE A 225 2.52 1.26 21.35
CA ILE A 225 3.67 0.56 20.76
C ILE A 225 3.81 0.96 19.29
N SER A 226 5.02 1.38 18.92
CA SER A 226 5.39 1.65 17.55
C SER A 226 6.31 0.56 17.02
N ALA A 227 5.92 -0.08 15.91
CA ALA A 227 6.70 -1.09 15.20
C ALA A 227 6.86 -0.70 13.71
N PRO A 228 7.87 -1.22 12.97
CA PRO A 228 8.94 -2.07 13.46
C PRO A 228 10.06 -1.30 14.16
N THR A 229 10.62 -1.90 15.20
CA THR A 229 11.89 -1.51 15.82
C THR A 229 12.80 -2.72 15.87
N PRO A 230 14.11 -2.58 16.20
CA PRO A 230 14.99 -3.75 16.38
C PRO A 230 14.47 -4.75 17.42
N GLU A 231 13.83 -4.25 18.47
CA GLU A 231 13.29 -5.05 19.58
C GLU A 231 11.88 -5.60 19.27
N ILE A 232 11.13 -4.87 18.41
CA ILE A 232 9.74 -5.20 18.05
C ILE A 232 9.62 -5.21 16.53
N PRO A 233 10.12 -6.26 15.86
CA PRO A 233 10.22 -6.28 14.40
C PRO A 233 8.90 -6.53 13.66
N SER A 234 7.85 -6.92 14.39
CA SER A 234 6.55 -7.26 13.79
C SER A 234 5.37 -6.88 14.67
N VAL A 235 4.19 -6.78 14.06
CA VAL A 235 2.93 -6.55 14.79
C VAL A 235 2.62 -7.70 15.76
N ALA A 236 2.89 -8.93 15.37
CA ALA A 236 2.71 -10.09 16.24
C ALA A 236 3.55 -9.93 17.53
N LYS A 237 4.81 -9.50 17.39
CA LYS A 237 5.67 -9.25 18.55
C LYS A 237 5.18 -8.07 19.41
N ALA A 238 4.66 -7.01 18.77
CA ALA A 238 4.06 -5.88 19.48
C ALA A 238 2.83 -6.32 20.30
N LEU A 239 1.96 -7.13 19.70
CA LEU A 239 0.79 -7.69 20.35
C LEU A 239 1.17 -8.62 21.51
N GLU A 240 2.14 -9.52 21.33
CA GLU A 240 2.64 -10.37 22.41
C GLU A 240 3.19 -9.54 23.59
N ASN A 241 3.99 -8.51 23.30
CA ASN A 241 4.53 -7.64 24.34
C ASN A 241 3.41 -6.89 25.09
N TYR A 242 2.43 -6.37 24.35
CA TYR A 242 1.28 -5.69 24.95
C TYR A 242 0.48 -6.63 25.86
N LEU A 243 0.13 -7.83 25.37
CA LEU A 243 -0.68 -8.79 26.09
C LEU A 243 0.06 -9.45 27.28
N SER A 244 1.40 -9.52 27.24
CA SER A 244 2.20 -10.06 28.34
C SER A 244 2.37 -9.08 29.51
N ASN A 245 2.28 -7.78 29.24
CA ASN A 245 2.53 -6.72 30.23
C ASN A 245 1.23 -6.15 30.85
N ASN A 246 0.10 -6.56 30.35
CA ASN A 246 -1.22 -6.11 30.77
C ASN A 246 -2.16 -7.30 30.97
#